data_7f691ae62cb3d9a3c61dd7e3971eda61
#
_entry.id   7f691ae62cb3d9a3c61dd7e3971eda61
#
_cell.length_a   1.000
_cell.length_b   1.000
_cell.length_c   1.000
_cell.angle_alpha   90.00
_cell.angle_beta   90.00
_cell.angle_gamma   90.00
#
_symmetry.space_group_name_H-M   'P 1'
#
loop_
_entity.id
_entity.type
_entity.pdbx_description
1 polymer ?
#
loop_
_entity_poly.entity_id
_entity_poly.type
_entity_poly.pdbx_seq_one_letter_code
_entity_poly.pdbx_strand_id
1 'polypeptide(L)'
;MATTTSITTTYAGEKAAGYISAALLSANTIENGGITVKPNVKFKQVIKRLSTTDLIADGSCDFAATDTVTLDEKILQPEEFQVNLNLCKSDFRDDWDAISMGYSAFDNLPPSFQEFLIAEIIAKIADKNEKNIWMGATATFGEFDGLVALATADATVNDVVGTTITAANVIAEMGKVVDAMPSALYGKSDVKLYVAQNVYKAYVRALGGFGANGVGAAGYEAKGNNQAINSLLFDGVEVFLANGLDSNYMYLAESSNIFFGTGLLSDHNEVKVLDMADIDGSQNVRFVMRFTAGVQHGFGSDIVLYTPA
;
A
#
# COMPACT_ATOMS: atom_id res chain seq x y z
N MET A 1 6.30 -52.00 3.69
CA MET A 1 7.42 -51.05 3.58
C MET A 1 6.81 -49.68 3.62
N ALA A 2 7.08 -48.90 4.65
CA ALA A 2 6.57 -47.53 4.78
C ALA A 2 7.45 -46.64 3.91
N THR A 3 6.87 -46.04 2.88
CA THR A 3 7.51 -45.03 2.06
C THR A 3 7.56 -43.73 2.86
N THR A 4 8.74 -43.33 3.27
CA THR A 4 8.91 -42.02 3.90
C THR A 4 8.95 -40.98 2.80
N THR A 5 7.86 -40.24 2.63
CA THR A 5 7.80 -39.12 1.68
C THR A 5 8.53 -37.95 2.31
N SER A 6 9.72 -37.64 1.83
CA SER A 6 10.45 -36.42 2.23
C SER A 6 9.98 -35.28 1.34
N ILE A 7 9.07 -34.45 1.83
CA ILE A 7 8.68 -33.21 1.16
C ILE A 7 9.79 -32.19 1.42
N THR A 8 10.69 -32.02 0.45
CA THR A 8 11.87 -31.15 0.60
C THR A 8 11.65 -29.71 0.15
N THR A 9 10.43 -29.35 -0.29
CA THR A 9 10.14 -28.05 -0.91
C THR A 9 9.14 -27.20 -0.13
N THR A 10 9.03 -27.40 1.19
CA THR A 10 8.17 -26.56 2.04
C THR A 10 9.02 -25.46 2.65
N TYR A 11 8.78 -24.22 2.24
CA TYR A 11 9.31 -23.05 2.91
C TYR A 11 8.36 -22.66 4.04
N ALA A 12 8.61 -23.17 5.23
CA ALA A 12 7.87 -22.84 6.45
C ALA A 12 8.76 -22.07 7.44
N GLY A 13 8.17 -21.24 8.29
CA GLY A 13 8.86 -20.55 9.36
C GLY A 13 9.51 -19.23 8.95
N GLU A 14 10.72 -18.98 9.39
CA GLU A 14 11.40 -17.67 9.33
C GLU A 14 11.62 -17.15 7.90
N LYS A 15 11.94 -18.02 6.94
CA LYS A 15 12.10 -17.63 5.53
C LYS A 15 10.77 -17.23 4.88
N ALA A 16 9.70 -17.96 5.15
CA ALA A 16 8.37 -17.62 4.63
C ALA A 16 7.86 -16.31 5.23
N ALA A 17 8.08 -16.07 6.52
CA ALA A 17 7.79 -14.80 7.16
C ALA A 17 8.52 -13.62 6.49
N GLY A 18 9.78 -13.82 6.15
CA GLY A 18 10.57 -12.83 5.42
C GLY A 18 10.01 -12.51 4.03
N TYR A 19 9.53 -13.48 3.29
CA TYR A 19 8.96 -13.26 1.95
C TYR A 19 7.64 -12.51 1.99
N ILE A 20 6.71 -12.86 2.88
CA ILE A 20 5.43 -12.15 3.01
C ILE A 20 5.64 -10.73 3.50
N SER A 21 6.48 -10.53 4.50
CA SER A 21 6.84 -9.21 4.99
C SER A 21 7.46 -8.35 3.89
N ALA A 22 8.34 -8.91 3.05
CA ALA A 22 8.91 -8.20 1.91
C ALA A 22 7.86 -7.82 0.86
N ALA A 23 6.90 -8.69 0.55
CA ALA A 23 5.84 -8.39 -0.40
C ALA A 23 4.95 -7.22 0.05
N LEU A 24 4.61 -7.17 1.33
CA LEU A 24 3.81 -6.08 1.91
C LEU A 24 4.63 -4.80 2.10
N LEU A 25 5.89 -4.92 2.52
CA LEU A 25 6.76 -3.78 2.81
C LEU A 25 7.37 -3.14 1.55
N SER A 26 7.42 -3.84 0.42
CA SER A 26 7.91 -3.29 -0.85
C SER A 26 6.89 -2.37 -1.55
N ALA A 27 5.65 -2.31 -1.06
CA ALA A 27 4.68 -1.31 -1.51
C ALA A 27 5.17 0.09 -1.12
N ASN A 28 5.26 1.00 -2.09
CA ASN A 28 5.86 2.33 -1.91
C ASN A 28 5.21 3.11 -0.76
N THR A 29 3.88 3.03 -0.61
CA THR A 29 3.12 3.68 0.46
C THR A 29 3.49 3.14 1.84
N ILE A 30 3.73 1.86 1.98
CA ILE A 30 4.10 1.21 3.25
C ILE A 30 5.58 1.46 3.56
N GLU A 31 6.49 1.26 2.60
CA GLU A 31 7.94 1.40 2.79
C GLU A 31 8.35 2.79 3.25
N ASN A 32 7.74 3.83 2.67
CA ASN A 32 8.07 5.22 2.95
C ASN A 32 7.25 5.82 4.10
N GLY A 33 6.55 5.00 4.87
CA GLY A 33 5.77 5.47 6.03
C GLY A 33 4.60 6.38 5.65
N GLY A 34 4.00 6.15 4.49
CA GLY A 34 2.83 6.90 4.03
C GLY A 34 1.54 6.48 4.71
N ILE A 35 1.49 5.34 5.40
CA ILE A 35 0.30 4.78 6.03
C ILE A 35 0.67 4.11 7.35
N THR A 36 -0.24 4.14 8.32
CA THR A 36 -0.06 3.44 9.59
C THR A 36 -0.44 1.98 9.46
N VAL A 37 0.54 1.08 9.63
CA VAL A 37 0.31 -0.36 9.55
C VAL A 37 -0.22 -0.90 10.88
N LYS A 38 -1.35 -1.63 10.82
CA LYS A 38 -1.95 -2.36 11.95
C LYS A 38 -1.75 -3.86 11.74
N PRO A 39 -0.74 -4.48 12.37
CA PRO A 39 -0.54 -5.91 12.31
C PRO A 39 -1.51 -6.65 13.22
N ASN A 40 -1.65 -7.95 13.01
CA ASN A 40 -2.43 -8.88 13.86
C ASN A 40 -3.95 -8.60 13.89
N VAL A 41 -4.50 -8.07 12.81
CA VAL A 41 -5.96 -7.92 12.68
C VAL A 41 -6.55 -9.25 12.17
N LYS A 42 -7.08 -10.07 13.09
CA LYS A 42 -7.59 -11.41 12.75
C LYS A 42 -8.92 -11.39 11.99
N PHE A 43 -9.81 -10.45 12.31
CA PHE A 43 -11.12 -10.37 11.69
C PHE A 43 -11.56 -8.92 11.48
N LYS A 44 -11.79 -8.18 12.57
CA LYS A 44 -12.18 -6.77 12.55
C LYS A 44 -11.46 -6.04 13.67
N GLN A 45 -10.97 -4.85 13.37
CA GLN A 45 -10.45 -3.93 14.36
C GLN A 45 -11.28 -2.66 14.36
N VAL A 46 -11.75 -2.27 15.53
CA VAL A 46 -12.49 -1.02 15.72
C VAL A 46 -11.50 0.13 15.90
N ILE A 47 -11.61 1.13 15.07
CA ILE A 47 -10.92 2.42 15.19
C ILE A 47 -11.88 3.36 15.91
N LYS A 48 -11.65 3.59 17.19
CA LYS A 48 -12.49 4.47 18.01
C LYS A 48 -12.17 5.92 17.72
N ARG A 49 -13.20 6.72 17.51
CA ARG A 49 -13.11 8.16 17.30
C ARG A 49 -13.83 8.88 18.44
N LEU A 50 -13.22 9.96 18.89
CA LEU A 50 -13.83 10.84 19.90
C LEU A 50 -13.90 12.23 19.30
N SER A 51 -15.10 12.82 19.32
CA SER A 51 -15.32 14.19 18.90
C SER A 51 -16.06 14.96 20.00
N THR A 52 -15.65 16.19 20.16
CA THR A 52 -16.27 17.19 21.04
C THR A 52 -16.44 18.47 20.23
N THR A 53 -17.49 19.23 20.49
CA THR A 53 -17.70 20.52 19.82
C THR A 53 -17.11 21.66 20.67
N ASP A 54 -17.90 22.33 21.45
CA ASP A 54 -17.45 23.48 22.25
C ASP A 54 -17.47 23.13 23.75
N LEU A 55 -16.28 22.90 24.31
CA LEU A 55 -16.14 22.55 25.73
C LEU A 55 -16.13 23.75 26.66
N ILE A 56 -15.97 24.98 26.12
CA ILE A 56 -15.81 26.20 26.90
C ILE A 56 -17.12 26.97 26.88
N ALA A 57 -17.65 27.28 28.06
CA ALA A 57 -18.78 28.19 28.27
C ALA A 57 -18.44 29.24 29.29
N ASP A 58 -19.24 30.32 29.32
CA ASP A 58 -19.12 31.36 30.34
C ASP A 58 -19.37 30.80 31.74
N GLY A 59 -18.58 31.26 32.72
CA GLY A 59 -18.68 30.81 34.11
C GLY A 59 -20.05 31.14 34.73
N SER A 60 -20.72 30.14 35.30
CA SER A 60 -21.94 30.29 36.08
C SER A 60 -21.77 29.68 37.46
N CYS A 61 -22.64 30.07 38.43
CA CYS A 61 -22.60 29.49 39.75
C CYS A 61 -23.10 28.05 39.80
N ASP A 62 -23.89 27.65 38.81
CA ASP A 62 -24.47 26.32 38.74
C ASP A 62 -23.71 25.44 37.75
N PHE A 63 -23.64 24.14 38.05
CA PHE A 63 -23.09 23.16 37.10
C PHE A 63 -24.08 22.92 35.94
N ALA A 64 -23.64 23.29 34.76
CA ALA A 64 -24.31 22.92 33.52
C ALA A 64 -23.32 22.18 32.59
N ALA A 65 -23.70 21.08 32.02
CA ALA A 65 -22.87 20.43 31.01
C ALA A 65 -22.77 21.33 29.79
N THR A 66 -21.55 21.65 29.38
CA THR A 66 -21.27 22.55 28.26
C THR A 66 -21.30 21.87 26.90
N ASP A 67 -20.94 20.57 26.86
CA ASP A 67 -20.97 19.79 25.62
C ASP A 67 -21.13 18.30 25.86
N THR A 68 -21.37 17.57 24.78
CA THR A 68 -21.49 16.11 24.74
C THR A 68 -20.29 15.50 24.03
N VAL A 69 -19.64 14.56 24.70
CA VAL A 69 -18.58 13.74 24.06
C VAL A 69 -19.24 12.69 23.18
N THR A 70 -19.00 12.77 21.88
CA THR A 70 -19.47 11.76 20.92
C THR A 70 -18.37 10.73 20.66
N LEU A 71 -18.70 9.48 20.96
CA LEU A 71 -17.87 8.33 20.63
C LEU A 71 -18.44 7.68 19.38
N ASP A 72 -17.62 7.55 18.37
CA ASP A 72 -17.95 6.92 17.09
C ASP A 72 -16.87 5.90 16.71
N GLU A 73 -17.18 5.04 15.76
CA GLU A 73 -16.27 3.98 15.36
C GLU A 73 -16.21 3.80 13.83
N LYS A 74 -15.02 3.46 13.35
CA LYS A 74 -14.80 2.92 12.00
C LYS A 74 -14.23 1.51 12.12
N ILE A 75 -14.64 0.64 11.22
CA ILE A 75 -14.23 -0.76 11.25
C ILE A 75 -13.19 -1.01 10.17
N LEU A 76 -11.99 -1.42 10.58
CA LEU A 76 -10.96 -1.95 9.70
C LEU A 76 -11.16 -3.47 9.60
N GLN A 77 -11.53 -3.93 8.44
CA GLN A 77 -11.77 -5.35 8.15
C GLN A 77 -10.87 -5.80 6.99
N PRO A 78 -9.76 -6.49 7.28
CA PRO A 78 -8.96 -7.11 6.23
C PRO A 78 -9.71 -8.25 5.56
N GLU A 79 -9.51 -8.40 4.25
CA GLU A 79 -10.02 -9.51 3.44
C GLU A 79 -8.90 -10.55 3.21
N GLU A 80 -9.28 -11.82 3.06
CA GLU A 80 -8.35 -12.90 2.82
C GLU A 80 -8.11 -13.08 1.31
N PHE A 81 -6.85 -13.10 0.91
CA PHE A 81 -6.40 -13.31 -0.46
C PHE A 81 -5.55 -14.56 -0.57
N GLN A 82 -5.61 -15.17 -1.72
CA GLN A 82 -4.81 -16.34 -2.05
C GLN A 82 -4.14 -16.20 -3.41
N VAL A 83 -2.93 -16.71 -3.50
CA VAL A 83 -2.19 -16.87 -4.76
C VAL A 83 -1.99 -18.37 -5.00
N ASN A 84 -2.60 -18.89 -6.05
CA ASN A 84 -2.48 -20.28 -6.44
C ASN A 84 -1.94 -20.33 -7.86
N LEU A 85 -0.69 -20.77 -8.02
CA LEU A 85 -0.06 -20.96 -9.31
C LEU A 85 0.21 -22.44 -9.54
N ASN A 86 0.02 -22.88 -10.78
CA ASN A 86 0.33 -24.22 -11.24
C ASN A 86 1.26 -24.10 -12.44
N LEU A 87 2.46 -24.64 -12.33
CA LEU A 87 3.49 -24.58 -13.34
C LEU A 87 3.90 -25.97 -13.76
N CYS A 88 4.09 -26.19 -15.06
CA CYS A 88 4.59 -27.46 -15.59
C CYS A 88 6.12 -27.42 -15.65
N LYS A 89 6.80 -28.38 -15.03
CA LYS A 89 8.28 -28.47 -15.03
C LYS A 89 8.85 -28.57 -16.44
N SER A 90 8.13 -29.23 -17.37
CA SER A 90 8.62 -29.40 -18.73
C SER A 90 8.79 -28.09 -19.49
N ASP A 91 7.95 -27.09 -19.21
CA ASP A 91 7.96 -25.80 -19.93
C ASP A 91 9.19 -24.94 -19.59
N PHE A 92 9.80 -25.20 -18.44
CA PHE A 92 10.95 -24.43 -17.96
C PHE A 92 12.27 -25.19 -18.05
N ARG A 93 12.21 -26.51 -18.36
CA ARG A 93 13.39 -27.36 -18.41
C ARG A 93 14.35 -26.92 -19.50
N ASP A 94 13.85 -26.61 -20.68
CA ASP A 94 14.67 -26.29 -21.84
C ASP A 94 15.38 -24.97 -21.72
N ASP A 95 14.79 -24.01 -21.00
CA ASP A 95 15.36 -22.67 -20.80
C ASP A 95 16.34 -22.60 -19.63
N TRP A 96 16.05 -23.30 -18.52
CA TRP A 96 16.85 -23.19 -17.29
C TRP A 96 17.94 -24.25 -17.19
N ASP A 97 17.72 -25.45 -17.76
CA ASP A 97 18.67 -26.56 -17.73
C ASP A 97 19.80 -26.45 -18.77
N ALA A 98 19.69 -25.55 -19.73
CA ALA A 98 20.80 -25.30 -20.70
C ALA A 98 22.12 -24.90 -20.02
N ILE A 99 22.06 -24.45 -18.74
CA ILE A 99 23.20 -24.02 -17.94
C ILE A 99 23.72 -25.15 -17.04
N SER A 100 22.89 -26.10 -16.62
CA SER A 100 23.26 -27.24 -15.77
C SER A 100 22.98 -28.57 -16.44
N MET A 101 24.01 -29.15 -17.09
CA MET A 101 23.90 -30.45 -17.73
C MET A 101 23.66 -31.57 -16.73
N GLY A 102 22.56 -32.32 -16.92
CA GLY A 102 22.36 -33.58 -16.22
C GLY A 102 21.11 -33.71 -15.37
N TYR A 103 20.03 -33.01 -15.67
CA TYR A 103 18.77 -33.11 -14.94
C TYR A 103 17.93 -34.32 -15.40
N SER A 104 17.54 -35.15 -14.42
CA SER A 104 16.56 -36.20 -14.62
C SER A 104 15.14 -35.65 -14.67
N ALA A 105 14.23 -36.30 -15.41
CA ALA A 105 12.80 -35.96 -15.43
C ALA A 105 12.15 -36.02 -14.03
N PHE A 106 12.78 -36.73 -13.09
CA PHE A 106 12.33 -36.92 -11.72
C PHE A 106 12.96 -35.98 -10.71
N ASP A 107 13.92 -35.15 -11.14
CA ASP A 107 14.57 -34.22 -10.21
C ASP A 107 13.65 -33.02 -9.87
N ASN A 108 13.82 -32.50 -8.67
CA ASN A 108 13.12 -31.31 -8.20
C ASN A 108 13.65 -30.05 -8.93
N LEU A 109 12.81 -29.02 -9.02
CA LEU A 109 13.24 -27.75 -9.58
C LEU A 109 14.49 -27.21 -8.86
N PRO A 110 15.47 -26.63 -9.59
CA PRO A 110 16.64 -26.04 -8.97
C PRO A 110 16.25 -24.95 -7.94
N PRO A 111 16.92 -24.88 -6.79
CA PRO A 111 16.63 -23.87 -5.78
C PRO A 111 16.69 -22.43 -6.33
N SER A 112 17.61 -22.15 -7.24
CA SER A 112 17.77 -20.84 -7.88
C SER A 112 16.56 -20.44 -8.72
N PHE A 113 15.91 -21.38 -9.40
CA PHE A 113 14.69 -21.13 -10.15
C PHE A 113 13.50 -20.86 -9.22
N GLN A 114 13.39 -21.63 -8.14
CA GLN A 114 12.34 -21.41 -7.13
C GLN A 114 12.47 -20.03 -6.48
N GLU A 115 13.68 -19.61 -6.12
CA GLU A 115 13.96 -18.28 -5.56
C GLU A 115 13.62 -17.16 -6.54
N PHE A 116 13.98 -17.30 -7.81
CA PHE A 116 13.64 -16.34 -8.84
C PHE A 116 12.12 -16.21 -9.02
N LEU A 117 11.41 -17.33 -9.10
CA LEU A 117 9.97 -17.32 -9.28
C LEU A 117 9.23 -16.75 -8.08
N ILE A 118 9.66 -17.07 -6.85
CA ILE A 118 9.13 -16.49 -5.62
C ILE A 118 9.34 -14.98 -5.62
N ALA A 119 10.51 -14.49 -6.01
CA ALA A 119 10.81 -13.05 -6.07
C ALA A 119 9.89 -12.33 -7.07
N GLU A 120 9.65 -12.91 -8.24
CA GLU A 120 8.74 -12.33 -9.25
C GLU A 120 7.28 -12.30 -8.76
N ILE A 121 6.83 -13.37 -8.11
CA ILE A 121 5.48 -13.45 -7.52
C ILE A 121 5.32 -12.37 -6.44
N ILE A 122 6.31 -12.22 -5.56
CA ILE A 122 6.30 -11.23 -4.49
C ILE A 122 6.23 -9.81 -5.08
N ALA A 123 7.01 -9.52 -6.12
CA ALA A 123 6.98 -8.22 -6.79
C ALA A 123 5.60 -7.91 -7.38
N LYS A 124 4.96 -8.88 -8.03
CA LYS A 124 3.60 -8.73 -8.57
C LYS A 124 2.54 -8.53 -7.50
N ILE A 125 2.67 -9.21 -6.36
CA ILE A 125 1.78 -9.03 -5.22
C ILE A 125 1.96 -7.64 -4.60
N ALA A 126 3.19 -7.17 -4.49
CA ALA A 126 3.50 -5.85 -3.97
C ALA A 126 2.89 -4.74 -4.84
N ASP A 127 3.05 -4.83 -6.16
CA ASP A 127 2.44 -3.91 -7.12
C ASP A 127 0.91 -3.90 -7.02
N LYS A 128 0.30 -5.10 -6.93
CA LYS A 128 -1.16 -5.21 -6.81
C LYS A 128 -1.67 -4.66 -5.49
N ASN A 129 -0.98 -4.93 -4.38
CA ASN A 129 -1.33 -4.40 -3.07
C ASN A 129 -1.21 -2.88 -3.02
N GLU A 130 -0.15 -2.30 -3.60
CA GLU A 130 0.00 -0.85 -3.68
C GLU A 130 -1.19 -0.22 -4.42
N LYS A 131 -1.60 -0.81 -5.54
CA LYS A 131 -2.77 -0.35 -6.28
C LYS A 131 -4.07 -0.52 -5.49
N ASN A 132 -4.25 -1.63 -4.81
CA ASN A 132 -5.43 -1.91 -4.01
C ASN A 132 -5.56 -0.96 -2.81
N ILE A 133 -4.45 -0.58 -2.17
CA ILE A 133 -4.46 0.41 -1.07
C ILE A 133 -5.13 1.71 -1.50
N TRP A 134 -4.89 2.16 -2.72
CA TRP A 134 -5.42 3.43 -3.21
C TRP A 134 -6.71 3.30 -4.00
N MET A 135 -6.74 2.43 -5.02
CA MET A 135 -7.79 2.38 -6.05
C MET A 135 -8.57 1.07 -6.06
N GLY A 136 -8.31 0.16 -5.13
CA GLY A 136 -9.00 -1.13 -5.08
C GLY A 136 -10.51 -0.97 -4.92
N ALA A 137 -11.25 -1.96 -5.43
CA ALA A 137 -12.71 -2.04 -5.30
C ALA A 137 -13.13 -3.48 -5.04
N THR A 138 -13.83 -3.73 -3.95
CA THR A 138 -14.32 -5.07 -3.53
C THR A 138 -15.16 -5.76 -4.62
N ALA A 139 -15.78 -4.99 -5.52
CA ALA A 139 -16.50 -5.55 -6.66
C ALA A 139 -15.59 -6.28 -7.66
N THR A 140 -14.28 -6.03 -7.62
CA THR A 140 -13.30 -6.65 -8.50
C THR A 140 -12.61 -7.82 -7.79
N PHE A 141 -12.51 -8.96 -8.47
CA PHE A 141 -11.86 -10.14 -7.89
C PHE A 141 -10.40 -9.88 -7.51
N GLY A 142 -10.05 -10.20 -6.25
CA GLY A 142 -8.71 -10.02 -5.72
C GLY A 142 -8.39 -8.58 -5.30
N GLU A 143 -9.41 -7.76 -5.04
CA GLU A 143 -9.28 -6.39 -4.54
C GLU A 143 -10.13 -6.18 -3.29
N PHE A 144 -9.70 -5.26 -2.45
CA PHE A 144 -10.47 -4.69 -1.33
C PHE A 144 -10.74 -3.21 -1.63
N ASP A 145 -11.69 -2.60 -0.93
CA ASP A 145 -11.99 -1.19 -1.09
C ASP A 145 -10.79 -0.33 -0.65
N GLY A 146 -10.22 0.39 -1.61
CA GLY A 146 -9.07 1.28 -1.41
C GLY A 146 -9.47 2.61 -0.76
N LEU A 147 -8.46 3.39 -0.39
CA LEU A 147 -8.66 4.68 0.29
C LEU A 147 -9.50 5.67 -0.53
N VAL A 148 -9.37 5.68 -1.85
CA VAL A 148 -10.18 6.56 -2.74
C VAL A 148 -11.63 6.12 -2.74
N ALA A 149 -11.92 4.82 -2.83
CA ALA A 149 -13.29 4.30 -2.78
C ALA A 149 -13.95 4.60 -1.43
N LEU A 150 -13.22 4.37 -0.33
CA LEU A 150 -13.71 4.66 1.02
C LEU A 150 -13.93 6.17 1.25
N ALA A 151 -13.03 7.03 0.75
CA ALA A 151 -13.18 8.47 0.84
C ALA A 151 -14.38 8.98 0.03
N THR A 152 -14.58 8.46 -1.18
CA THR A 152 -15.73 8.82 -2.02
C THR A 152 -17.07 8.40 -1.39
N ALA A 153 -17.09 7.31 -0.62
CA ALA A 153 -18.27 6.84 0.10
C ALA A 153 -18.55 7.61 1.39
N ASP A 154 -17.59 8.33 1.93
CA ASP A 154 -17.70 9.08 3.20
C ASP A 154 -18.03 10.56 2.94
N ALA A 155 -19.28 10.95 3.16
CA ALA A 155 -19.74 12.32 2.96
C ALA A 155 -19.05 13.39 3.84
N THR A 156 -18.21 12.97 4.80
CA THR A 156 -17.44 13.91 5.64
C THR A 156 -16.10 14.31 5.04
N VAL A 157 -15.68 13.63 3.96
CA VAL A 157 -14.43 13.94 3.23
C VAL A 157 -14.61 15.22 2.42
N ASN A 158 -13.56 16.03 2.35
CA ASN A 158 -13.56 17.25 1.55
C ASN A 158 -13.23 16.89 0.09
N ASP A 159 -14.25 16.86 -0.76
CA ASP A 159 -14.08 16.54 -2.18
C ASP A 159 -13.74 17.79 -3.00
N VAL A 160 -12.67 17.69 -3.77
CA VAL A 160 -12.23 18.71 -4.73
C VAL A 160 -12.27 18.12 -6.13
N VAL A 161 -13.19 18.63 -6.96
CA VAL A 161 -13.26 18.24 -8.37
C VAL A 161 -12.38 19.17 -9.20
N GLY A 162 -11.47 18.61 -9.95
CA GLY A 162 -10.53 19.37 -10.75
C GLY A 162 -10.46 18.94 -12.21
N THR A 163 -9.39 19.26 -12.87
CA THR A 163 -9.19 19.01 -14.31
C THR A 163 -7.99 18.09 -14.54
N THR A 164 -7.81 17.64 -15.77
CA THR A 164 -6.59 16.90 -16.17
C THR A 164 -5.34 17.71 -15.86
N ILE A 165 -4.40 17.12 -15.13
CA ILE A 165 -3.21 17.80 -14.64
C ILE A 165 -2.11 17.80 -15.69
N THR A 166 -1.55 18.98 -15.91
CA THR A 166 -0.42 19.26 -16.79
C THR A 166 0.63 20.10 -16.05
N ALA A 167 1.83 20.23 -16.59
CA ALA A 167 2.86 21.08 -15.99
C ALA A 167 2.46 22.57 -15.88
N ALA A 168 1.47 23.01 -16.68
CA ALA A 168 1.01 24.42 -16.66
C ALA A 168 0.01 24.70 -15.53
N ASN A 169 -0.83 23.73 -15.14
CA ASN A 169 -1.89 23.92 -14.16
C ASN A 169 -1.66 23.21 -12.81
N VAL A 170 -0.66 22.35 -12.72
CA VAL A 170 -0.42 21.51 -11.54
C VAL A 170 -0.33 22.30 -10.23
N ILE A 171 0.34 23.46 -10.25
CA ILE A 171 0.49 24.32 -9.06
C ILE A 171 -0.88 24.85 -8.61
N ALA A 172 -1.73 25.28 -9.55
CA ALA A 172 -3.07 25.76 -9.24
C ALA A 172 -3.99 24.62 -8.72
N GLU A 173 -3.89 23.43 -9.32
CA GLU A 173 -4.70 22.28 -8.90
C GLU A 173 -4.25 21.71 -7.53
N MET A 174 -2.94 21.67 -7.25
CA MET A 174 -2.42 21.33 -5.93
C MET A 174 -2.82 22.39 -4.88
N GLY A 175 -2.83 23.67 -5.25
CA GLY A 175 -3.31 24.77 -4.41
C GLY A 175 -4.75 24.56 -3.95
N LYS A 176 -5.66 24.14 -4.84
CA LYS A 176 -7.05 23.83 -4.45
C LYS A 176 -7.15 22.75 -3.37
N VAL A 177 -6.27 21.74 -3.41
CA VAL A 177 -6.25 20.66 -2.41
C VAL A 177 -5.79 21.19 -1.07
N VAL A 178 -4.73 22.02 -1.06
CA VAL A 178 -4.22 22.61 0.19
C VAL A 178 -5.21 23.65 0.75
N ASP A 179 -5.88 24.43 -0.10
CA ASP A 179 -6.90 25.39 0.31
C ASP A 179 -8.14 24.71 0.93
N ALA A 180 -8.48 23.51 0.48
CA ALA A 180 -9.57 22.71 1.03
C ALA A 180 -9.22 22.00 2.34
N MET A 181 -7.95 22.03 2.74
CA MET A 181 -7.47 21.39 3.97
C MET A 181 -7.99 22.13 5.20
N PRO A 182 -8.51 21.43 6.22
CA PRO A 182 -8.85 22.03 7.51
C PRO A 182 -7.67 22.78 8.12
N SER A 183 -7.91 23.98 8.64
CA SER A 183 -6.86 24.84 9.22
C SER A 183 -6.10 24.18 10.39
N ALA A 184 -6.75 23.26 11.10
CA ALA A 184 -6.15 22.51 12.20
C ALA A 184 -5.04 21.53 11.75
N LEU A 185 -4.99 21.18 10.48
CA LEU A 185 -3.98 20.27 9.93
C LEU A 185 -2.75 21.02 9.41
N TYR A 186 -2.90 22.28 9.05
CA TYR A 186 -1.81 23.06 8.49
C TYR A 186 -0.65 23.21 9.48
N GLY A 187 0.54 22.85 9.06
CA GLY A 187 1.75 22.90 9.89
C GLY A 187 2.04 21.65 10.71
N LYS A 188 1.20 20.61 10.65
CA LYS A 188 1.54 19.31 11.21
C LYS A 188 2.53 18.57 10.32
N SER A 189 3.49 17.88 10.94
CA SER A 189 4.58 17.19 10.24
C SER A 189 4.20 15.87 9.60
N ASP A 190 3.07 15.28 9.96
CA ASP A 190 2.58 13.98 9.47
C ASP A 190 1.50 14.12 8.37
N VAL A 191 1.13 15.35 8.04
CA VAL A 191 0.27 15.64 6.88
C VAL A 191 1.07 15.46 5.59
N LYS A 192 0.53 14.66 4.70
CA LYS A 192 1.14 14.38 3.39
C LYS A 192 0.14 14.60 2.27
N LEU A 193 0.63 15.15 1.17
CA LEU A 193 -0.10 15.24 -0.08
C LEU A 193 0.33 14.07 -0.97
N TYR A 194 -0.47 13.02 -0.98
CA TYR A 194 -0.27 11.85 -1.85
C TYR A 194 -0.68 12.18 -3.26
N VAL A 195 0.22 12.00 -4.19
CA VAL A 195 -0.02 12.36 -5.60
C VAL A 195 0.28 11.19 -6.53
N ALA A 196 -0.49 11.08 -7.60
CA ALA A 196 -0.23 10.13 -8.66
C ALA A 196 1.08 10.46 -9.41
N GLN A 197 1.65 9.48 -10.07
CA GLN A 197 2.94 9.62 -10.77
C GLN A 197 2.94 10.74 -11.84
N ASN A 198 1.84 10.92 -12.58
CA ASN A 198 1.74 11.96 -13.57
C ASN A 198 1.72 13.36 -12.94
N VAL A 199 1.04 13.53 -11.79
CA VAL A 199 0.99 14.79 -11.03
C VAL A 199 2.38 15.13 -10.50
N TYR A 200 3.07 14.14 -9.91
CA TYR A 200 4.43 14.32 -9.42
C TYR A 200 5.38 14.77 -10.53
N LYS A 201 5.35 14.11 -11.69
CA LYS A 201 6.16 14.48 -12.87
C LYS A 201 5.79 15.89 -13.40
N ALA A 202 4.51 16.23 -13.41
CA ALA A 202 4.04 17.56 -13.83
C ALA A 202 4.56 18.64 -12.87
N TYR A 203 4.51 18.38 -11.56
CA TYR A 203 5.02 19.30 -10.54
C TYR A 203 6.53 19.52 -10.67
N VAL A 204 7.32 18.47 -10.80
CA VAL A 204 8.77 18.58 -11.02
C VAL A 204 9.08 19.40 -12.26
N ARG A 205 8.33 19.21 -13.36
CA ARG A 205 8.50 20.00 -14.60
C ARG A 205 8.09 21.46 -14.43
N ALA A 206 7.03 21.73 -13.68
CA ALA A 206 6.60 23.09 -13.36
C ALA A 206 7.65 23.86 -12.53
N LEU A 207 8.39 23.16 -11.66
CA LEU A 207 9.53 23.71 -10.90
C LEU A 207 10.84 23.81 -11.70
N GLY A 208 10.81 23.60 -13.03
CA GLY A 208 11.99 23.67 -13.89
C GLY A 208 12.78 22.37 -14.03
N GLY A 209 12.25 21.25 -13.55
CA GLY A 209 12.88 19.93 -13.59
C GLY A 209 14.07 19.81 -12.66
N PHE A 210 14.82 18.71 -12.80
CA PHE A 210 16.05 18.43 -12.01
C PHE A 210 17.32 18.96 -12.70
N GLY A 211 17.22 19.99 -13.53
CA GLY A 211 18.36 20.61 -14.20
C GLY A 211 19.08 21.66 -13.36
N ALA A 212 20.12 22.29 -13.94
CA ALA A 212 20.96 23.28 -13.26
C ALA A 212 20.21 24.52 -12.71
N ASN A 213 19.04 24.82 -13.22
CA ASN A 213 18.18 25.96 -12.79
C ASN A 213 16.87 25.50 -12.14
N GLY A 214 16.69 24.18 -11.84
CA GLY A 214 15.49 23.62 -11.25
C GLY A 214 15.71 23.10 -9.83
N VAL A 215 14.78 22.27 -9.39
CA VAL A 215 14.77 21.64 -8.04
C VAL A 215 16.09 20.93 -7.71
N GLY A 216 16.81 20.44 -8.74
CA GLY A 216 18.06 19.72 -8.58
C GLY A 216 19.25 20.60 -8.19
N ALA A 217 19.22 21.91 -8.47
CA ALA A 217 20.35 22.78 -8.16
C ALA A 217 20.51 23.08 -6.68
N ALA A 218 19.40 23.09 -5.92
CA ALA A 218 19.42 23.40 -4.49
C ALA A 218 19.06 22.22 -3.58
N GLY A 219 18.37 21.19 -4.10
CA GLY A 219 17.85 20.07 -3.30
C GLY A 219 18.65 18.78 -3.41
N TYR A 220 19.43 18.61 -4.48
CA TYR A 220 20.16 17.36 -4.74
C TYR A 220 21.47 17.27 -3.94
N GLU A 221 22.13 18.39 -3.67
CA GLU A 221 23.37 18.42 -2.91
C GLU A 221 23.18 18.33 -1.39
N ALA A 222 22.00 18.61 -0.88
CA ALA A 222 21.74 18.63 0.56
C ALA A 222 21.53 17.24 1.19
N LYS A 223 21.31 16.19 0.38
CA LYS A 223 21.20 14.81 0.88
C LYS A 223 21.84 13.83 -0.12
N GLY A 224 23.09 13.51 0.11
CA GLY A 224 23.87 12.55 -0.67
C GLY A 224 23.37 11.10 -0.59
N ASN A 225 22.08 10.85 -0.86
CA ASN A 225 21.50 9.52 -1.00
C ASN A 225 20.21 9.57 -1.82
N ASN A 226 19.92 8.53 -2.56
CA ASN A 226 18.76 8.29 -3.45
C ASN A 226 17.34 8.51 -2.86
N GLN A 227 17.22 9.17 -1.71
CA GLN A 227 15.94 9.47 -1.05
C GLN A 227 15.30 10.80 -1.48
N ALA A 228 15.88 11.51 -2.45
CA ALA A 228 15.42 12.84 -2.86
C ALA A 228 14.06 12.86 -3.60
N ILE A 229 13.54 11.72 -4.01
CA ILE A 229 12.27 11.66 -4.75
C ILE A 229 11.05 11.99 -3.87
N ASN A 230 11.12 11.73 -2.56
CA ASN A 230 9.99 11.95 -1.64
C ASN A 230 10.15 13.17 -0.71
N SER A 231 11.02 14.10 -1.01
CA SER A 231 11.27 15.27 -0.14
C SER A 231 10.80 16.61 -0.76
N LEU A 232 9.93 16.56 -1.76
CA LEU A 232 9.33 17.79 -2.30
C LEU A 232 8.27 18.31 -1.34
N LEU A 233 8.26 19.62 -1.14
CA LEU A 233 7.25 20.33 -0.37
C LEU A 233 6.40 21.20 -1.28
N PHE A 234 5.12 21.29 -1.01
CA PHE A 234 4.19 22.22 -1.61
C PHE A 234 3.44 22.97 -0.48
N ASP A 235 3.57 24.28 -0.41
CA ASP A 235 2.99 25.12 0.65
C ASP A 235 3.22 24.58 2.08
N GLY A 236 4.42 24.02 2.34
CA GLY A 236 4.78 23.46 3.63
C GLY A 236 4.30 22.01 3.88
N VAL A 237 3.53 21.43 2.97
CA VAL A 237 3.06 20.04 3.03
C VAL A 237 4.00 19.12 2.23
N GLU A 238 4.35 17.97 2.78
CA GLU A 238 5.18 16.99 2.09
C GLU A 238 4.42 16.36 0.91
N VAL A 239 5.02 16.42 -0.29
CA VAL A 239 4.48 15.77 -1.49
C VAL A 239 4.98 14.34 -1.54
N PHE A 240 4.07 13.40 -1.34
CA PHE A 240 4.35 11.97 -1.32
C PHE A 240 3.93 11.30 -2.64
N LEU A 241 4.86 10.60 -3.29
CA LEU A 241 4.56 9.85 -4.50
C LEU A 241 3.85 8.54 -4.14
N ALA A 242 2.58 8.41 -4.48
CA ALA A 242 1.78 7.20 -4.33
C ALA A 242 1.64 6.49 -5.68
N ASN A 243 2.38 5.41 -5.87
CA ASN A 243 2.40 4.69 -7.15
C ASN A 243 1.08 3.98 -7.48
N GLY A 244 0.30 3.65 -6.46
CA GLY A 244 -1.01 3.00 -6.62
C GLY A 244 -2.16 3.93 -7.01
N LEU A 245 -1.97 5.26 -6.98
CA LEU A 245 -2.97 6.21 -7.42
C LEU A 245 -3.08 6.27 -8.95
N ASP A 246 -4.29 6.27 -9.45
CA ASP A 246 -4.57 6.51 -10.87
C ASP A 246 -4.23 7.95 -11.27
N SER A 247 -4.04 8.15 -12.58
CA SER A 247 -3.65 9.46 -13.13
C SER A 247 -4.60 10.57 -12.73
N ASN A 248 -4.05 11.72 -12.37
CA ASN A 248 -4.72 12.95 -11.94
C ASN A 248 -5.43 12.87 -10.57
N TYR A 249 -5.30 11.79 -9.81
CA TYR A 249 -5.78 11.74 -8.43
C TYR A 249 -4.75 12.34 -7.47
N MET A 250 -5.25 13.03 -6.45
CA MET A 250 -4.48 13.47 -5.29
C MET A 250 -5.28 13.20 -4.03
N TYR A 251 -4.58 12.89 -2.95
CA TYR A 251 -5.18 12.58 -1.66
C TYR A 251 -4.36 13.27 -0.56
N LEU A 252 -4.98 14.08 0.26
CA LEU A 252 -4.31 14.75 1.36
C LEU A 252 -4.84 14.19 2.68
N ALA A 253 -3.96 13.71 3.53
CA ALA A 253 -4.29 13.20 4.85
C ALA A 253 -3.08 13.18 5.77
N GLU A 254 -3.33 13.09 7.07
CA GLU A 254 -2.31 12.67 8.05
C GLU A 254 -2.00 11.17 7.86
N SER A 255 -0.73 10.80 7.85
CA SER A 255 -0.33 9.39 7.78
C SER A 255 -0.82 8.56 8.97
N SER A 256 -1.06 9.21 10.12
CA SER A 256 -1.64 8.63 11.32
C SER A 256 -3.15 8.40 11.24
N ASN A 257 -3.85 9.06 10.29
CA ASN A 257 -5.30 8.96 10.08
C ASN A 257 -5.69 7.86 9.06
N ILE A 258 -4.74 7.29 8.36
CA ILE A 258 -4.95 6.21 7.40
C ILE A 258 -4.29 4.92 7.87
N PHE A 259 -5.02 3.81 7.78
CA PHE A 259 -4.62 2.54 8.38
C PHE A 259 -4.61 1.43 7.33
N PHE A 260 -3.53 0.66 7.33
CA PHE A 260 -3.43 -0.59 6.60
C PHE A 260 -3.48 -1.76 7.59
N GLY A 261 -4.47 -2.62 7.46
CA GLY A 261 -4.63 -3.81 8.29
C GLY A 261 -4.11 -5.05 7.60
N THR A 262 -3.32 -5.81 8.32
CA THR A 262 -2.87 -7.14 7.90
C THR A 262 -3.06 -8.16 9.01
N GLY A 263 -3.19 -9.43 8.65
CA GLY A 263 -3.28 -10.52 9.60
C GLY A 263 -1.99 -10.77 10.37
N LEU A 264 -1.96 -11.87 11.08
CA LEU A 264 -0.74 -12.33 11.76
C LEU A 264 0.34 -12.63 10.73
N LEU A 265 1.43 -11.90 10.79
CA LEU A 265 2.63 -12.18 10.00
C LEU A 265 3.15 -13.61 10.25
N SER A 266 2.86 -14.20 11.41
CA SER A 266 3.25 -15.55 11.78
C SER A 266 2.35 -16.65 11.24
N ASP A 267 1.04 -16.42 11.08
CA ASP A 267 0.08 -17.47 10.70
C ASP A 267 -0.09 -17.63 9.18
N HIS A 268 0.23 -16.57 8.42
CA HIS A 268 0.08 -16.56 6.96
C HIS A 268 1.42 -16.71 6.22
N ASN A 269 2.43 -17.18 6.91
CA ASN A 269 3.82 -17.15 6.47
C ASN A 269 4.22 -18.38 5.65
N GLU A 270 3.29 -19.21 5.22
CA GLU A 270 3.62 -20.38 4.43
C GLU A 270 3.46 -20.10 2.94
N VAL A 271 4.55 -19.71 2.28
CA VAL A 271 4.68 -19.93 0.84
C VAL A 271 5.00 -21.40 0.65
N LYS A 272 4.00 -22.19 0.25
CA LYS A 272 4.19 -23.62 -0.03
C LYS A 272 4.48 -23.82 -1.51
N VAL A 273 5.61 -24.45 -1.78
CA VAL A 273 5.95 -24.99 -3.09
C VAL A 273 5.70 -26.49 -3.03
N LEU A 274 4.69 -26.97 -3.72
CA LEU A 274 4.29 -28.37 -3.73
C LEU A 274 4.68 -29.00 -5.06
N ASP A 275 5.57 -29.98 -5.04
CA ASP A 275 5.82 -30.83 -6.18
C ASP A 275 4.71 -31.88 -6.26
N MET A 276 3.99 -31.89 -7.38
CA MET A 276 2.88 -32.81 -7.57
C MET A 276 3.32 -34.18 -8.03
N ALA A 277 4.59 -34.35 -8.40
CA ALA A 277 5.12 -35.66 -8.83
C ALA A 277 4.95 -36.75 -7.77
N ASP A 278 5.12 -36.37 -6.48
CA ASP A 278 4.99 -37.29 -5.35
C ASP A 278 3.52 -37.54 -4.94
N ILE A 279 2.56 -36.71 -5.42
CA ILE A 279 1.16 -36.75 -4.99
C ILE A 279 0.28 -37.41 -6.04
N ASP A 280 0.36 -36.92 -7.30
CA ASP A 280 -0.48 -37.39 -8.40
C ASP A 280 0.32 -37.88 -9.62
N GLY A 281 1.65 -37.90 -9.56
CA GLY A 281 2.55 -38.29 -10.61
C GLY A 281 2.65 -37.29 -11.77
N SER A 282 2.07 -36.10 -11.63
CA SER A 282 2.17 -35.04 -12.66
C SER A 282 3.48 -34.27 -12.56
N GLN A 283 3.89 -33.65 -13.68
CA GLN A 283 5.07 -32.77 -13.71
C GLN A 283 4.75 -31.34 -13.28
N ASN A 284 3.70 -31.16 -12.48
CA ASN A 284 3.27 -29.85 -12.02
C ASN A 284 3.90 -29.49 -10.70
N VAL A 285 4.24 -28.20 -10.56
CA VAL A 285 4.63 -27.57 -9.28
C VAL A 285 3.61 -26.51 -8.94
N ARG A 286 3.08 -26.55 -7.72
CA ARG A 286 2.08 -25.61 -7.22
C ARG A 286 2.71 -24.67 -6.19
N PHE A 287 2.49 -23.38 -6.39
CA PHE A 287 2.81 -22.34 -5.43
C PHE A 287 1.52 -21.86 -4.77
N VAL A 288 1.48 -21.92 -3.45
CA VAL A 288 0.32 -21.51 -2.66
C VAL A 288 0.78 -20.48 -1.63
N MET A 289 0.17 -19.29 -1.67
CA MET A 289 0.36 -18.22 -0.69
C MET A 289 -1.00 -17.70 -0.25
N ARG A 290 -1.14 -17.36 1.03
CA ARG A 290 -2.33 -16.73 1.60
C ARG A 290 -1.92 -15.54 2.44
N PHE A 291 -2.66 -14.43 2.33
CA PHE A 291 -2.45 -13.23 3.13
C PHE A 291 -3.77 -12.48 3.32
N THR A 292 -3.81 -11.59 4.29
CA THR A 292 -4.94 -10.69 4.50
C THR A 292 -4.48 -9.25 4.38
N ALA A 293 -5.31 -8.43 3.74
CA ALA A 293 -5.05 -7.02 3.55
C ALA A 293 -6.36 -6.23 3.54
N GLY A 294 -6.31 -5.00 4.02
CA GLY A 294 -7.42 -4.07 3.98
C GLY A 294 -6.99 -2.69 4.45
N VAL A 295 -7.72 -1.66 4.06
CA VAL A 295 -7.46 -0.28 4.47
C VAL A 295 -8.67 0.34 5.12
N GLN A 296 -8.45 1.37 5.92
CA GLN A 296 -9.50 2.21 6.49
C GLN A 296 -8.91 3.57 6.88
N HIS A 297 -9.72 4.61 6.83
CA HIS A 297 -9.40 5.91 7.40
C HIS A 297 -10.17 6.17 8.70
N GLY A 298 -9.63 7.03 9.54
CA GLY A 298 -10.26 7.44 10.80
C GLY A 298 -11.28 8.55 10.58
N PHE A 299 -10.82 9.81 10.56
CA PHE A 299 -11.65 10.99 10.37
C PHE A 299 -11.69 11.40 8.90
N GLY A 300 -12.86 11.34 8.27
CA GLY A 300 -13.04 11.81 6.89
C GLY A 300 -12.92 13.33 6.77
N SER A 301 -13.33 14.10 7.80
CA SER A 301 -13.20 15.56 7.85
C SER A 301 -11.77 16.07 7.67
N ASP A 302 -10.79 15.23 8.02
CA ASP A 302 -9.36 15.56 7.96
C ASP A 302 -8.70 15.05 6.68
N ILE A 303 -9.52 14.71 5.69
CA ILE A 303 -9.09 14.18 4.40
C ILE A 303 -9.58 15.12 3.30
N VAL A 304 -8.73 15.35 2.30
CA VAL A 304 -9.12 16.00 1.05
C VAL A 304 -8.87 15.04 -0.10
N LEU A 305 -9.91 14.73 -0.84
CA LEU A 305 -9.85 13.91 -2.05
C LEU A 305 -9.98 14.80 -3.28
N TYR A 306 -9.00 14.75 -4.17
CA TYR A 306 -9.06 15.38 -5.47
C TYR A 306 -9.32 14.35 -6.56
N THR A 307 -10.40 14.55 -7.29
CA THR A 307 -10.80 13.69 -8.41
C THR A 307 -10.78 14.48 -9.72
N PRO A 308 -10.28 13.90 -10.82
CA PRO A 308 -10.40 14.52 -12.14
C PRO A 308 -11.87 14.51 -12.58
N ALA A 309 -12.31 15.61 -13.24
CA ALA A 309 -13.65 15.73 -13.80
C ALA A 309 -13.84 14.83 -15.03
#